data_cdf88ebd394d89c0bc0e30b2c8e2510a
#
_entry.id   cdf88ebd394d89c0bc0e30b2c8e2510a
#
_cell.length_a   1.000
_cell.length_b   1.000
_cell.length_c   1.000
_cell.angle_alpha   90.00
_cell.angle_beta   90.00
_cell.angle_gamma   90.00
#
_symmetry.space_group_name_H-M   'P 1'
#
loop_
_entity.id
_entity.type
_entity.pdbx_description
1 polymer ?
#
loop_
_entity_poly.entity_id
_entity_poly.type
_entity_poly.pdbx_seq_one_letter_code
_entity_poly.pdbx_strand_id
1 'polypeptide(L)'
;MKMKYIFIGLLWLYTSTVSAVELSRHVAAQVVQAQKQAEQQQLEQAIQTLRAVTAAKPQDQAYVALILANYYWQNEQSQPAIEQARYAVTSGQLKDDLAWTAKRMLADLLANDHQYQEAVTYYRQLAEAAPPKKDVSQLWLRIGQIYYQLSQWQQSLAAISRYEQFRLPDAVTPLSIKLGAQIQLTRYQAAIPTIKRLLTLEPDQRNLWLQLVNMEIKTKQFRSALASLELARLKGVALSEQNLKLLANLYAQNGIPERAARVMAGVVAQPTLEEIIQTAYYWQQAKEWDKAIENWQLAAQHDKKYYRYVVRLQLQQGNYQHALDALALLQGHDKPADIALLRTQALYKLNQFEQALSQAKKADRLHPSREAKSWIKYLTQLHVYRQNRES
;
A
#
# COMPACT_ATOMS: atom_id res chain seq x y z
N MET A 1 -15.98 -3.54 13.02
CA MET A 1 -16.59 -2.32 13.61
C MET A 1 -17.73 -1.92 12.69
N LYS A 2 -19.00 -2.17 13.10
CA LYS A 2 -20.18 -1.87 12.27
C LYS A 2 -20.34 -0.36 12.20
N MET A 3 -20.00 0.27 11.10
CA MET A 3 -20.28 1.68 10.83
C MET A 3 -21.77 1.81 10.57
N LYS A 4 -22.51 2.20 11.60
CA LYS A 4 -23.90 2.66 11.46
C LYS A 4 -23.87 3.99 10.72
N TYR A 5 -24.10 3.98 9.43
CA TYR A 5 -24.37 5.21 8.68
C TYR A 5 -25.76 5.72 9.08
N ILE A 6 -25.78 6.65 10.02
CA ILE A 6 -26.98 7.43 10.34
C ILE A 6 -27.22 8.38 9.17
N PHE A 7 -28.06 7.97 8.23
CA PHE A 7 -28.61 8.86 7.23
C PHE A 7 -29.83 9.56 7.85
N ILE A 8 -29.60 10.69 8.49
CA ILE A 8 -30.67 11.65 8.81
C ILE A 8 -30.95 12.39 7.49
N GLY A 9 -31.74 11.75 6.64
CA GLY A 9 -32.41 12.41 5.53
C GLY A 9 -33.70 13.00 6.05
N LEU A 10 -33.62 14.14 6.76
CA LEU A 10 -34.78 14.99 7.01
C LEU A 10 -35.34 15.42 5.66
N LEU A 11 -36.39 14.74 5.20
CA LEU A 11 -37.27 15.25 4.15
C LEU A 11 -38.04 16.42 4.76
N TRP A 12 -37.36 17.58 4.85
CA TRP A 12 -38.04 18.84 4.99
C TRP A 12 -38.81 19.05 3.69
N LEU A 13 -40.11 18.79 3.70
CA LEU A 13 -41.03 19.31 2.71
C LEU A 13 -41.00 20.85 2.82
N TYR A 14 -39.98 21.46 2.21
CA TYR A 14 -40.04 22.89 1.91
C TYR A 14 -41.27 23.09 1.04
N THR A 15 -42.15 23.94 1.49
CA THR A 15 -43.27 24.54 0.75
C THR A 15 -42.73 25.46 -0.35
N SER A 16 -42.08 24.88 -1.34
CA SER A 16 -41.82 25.52 -2.62
C SER A 16 -42.72 24.84 -3.62
N THR A 17 -43.55 25.56 -4.30
CA THR A 17 -44.47 25.25 -5.42
C THR A 17 -44.07 23.99 -6.22
N VAL A 18 -44.17 22.83 -5.59
CA VAL A 18 -44.19 21.54 -6.22
C VAL A 18 -45.60 21.36 -6.75
N SER A 19 -45.79 20.99 -8.00
CA SER A 19 -47.10 20.57 -8.54
C SER A 19 -47.76 19.66 -7.50
N ALA A 20 -48.75 20.20 -6.80
CA ALA A 20 -49.37 19.49 -5.70
C ALA A 20 -50.00 18.23 -6.31
N VAL A 21 -49.61 17.07 -5.81
CA VAL A 21 -50.35 15.84 -6.09
C VAL A 21 -51.75 16.07 -5.60
N GLU A 22 -52.73 16.13 -6.50
CA GLU A 22 -54.13 16.25 -6.16
C GLU A 22 -54.60 14.93 -5.54
N LEU A 23 -54.26 14.75 -4.26
CA LEU A 23 -54.77 13.64 -3.47
C LEU A 23 -56.27 13.82 -3.24
N SER A 24 -57.02 12.74 -3.18
CA SER A 24 -58.40 12.80 -2.71
C SER A 24 -58.43 13.36 -1.28
N ARG A 25 -59.45 14.16 -0.96
CA ARG A 25 -59.60 14.88 0.32
C ARG A 25 -59.43 13.94 1.53
N HIS A 26 -60.01 12.74 1.45
CA HIS A 26 -59.91 11.75 2.53
C HIS A 26 -58.44 11.29 2.72
N VAL A 27 -57.76 10.94 1.64
CA VAL A 27 -56.34 10.49 1.70
C VAL A 27 -55.43 11.61 2.20
N ALA A 28 -55.63 12.84 1.72
CA ALA A 28 -54.87 13.99 2.19
C ALA A 28 -55.00 14.22 3.69
N ALA A 29 -56.23 14.10 4.26
CA ALA A 29 -56.46 14.23 5.68
C ALA A 29 -55.75 13.15 6.50
N GLN A 30 -55.77 11.89 6.04
CA GLN A 30 -55.08 10.78 6.71
C GLN A 30 -53.56 10.92 6.65
N VAL A 31 -53.01 11.38 5.52
CA VAL A 31 -51.59 11.68 5.38
C VAL A 31 -51.13 12.77 6.34
N VAL A 32 -51.88 13.87 6.45
CA VAL A 32 -51.60 14.96 7.42
C VAL A 32 -51.66 14.43 8.87
N GLN A 33 -52.68 13.60 9.20
CA GLN A 33 -52.77 12.98 10.50
C GLN A 33 -51.57 12.10 10.82
N ALA A 34 -51.17 11.22 9.91
CA ALA A 34 -49.99 10.35 10.05
C ALA A 34 -48.68 11.16 10.18
N GLN A 35 -48.54 12.24 9.40
CA GLN A 35 -47.41 13.13 9.54
C GLN A 35 -47.32 13.76 10.92
N LYS A 36 -48.46 14.26 11.47
CA LYS A 36 -48.51 14.81 12.82
C LYS A 36 -48.16 13.76 13.90
N GLN A 37 -48.59 12.52 13.72
CA GLN A 37 -48.24 11.41 14.62
C GLN A 37 -46.73 11.10 14.54
N ALA A 38 -46.15 11.08 13.35
CA ALA A 38 -44.70 10.87 13.15
C ALA A 38 -43.85 12.00 13.77
N GLU A 39 -44.29 13.27 13.63
CA GLU A 39 -43.65 14.42 14.28
C GLU A 39 -43.68 14.30 15.83
N GLN A 40 -44.72 13.65 16.36
CA GLN A 40 -44.85 13.33 17.79
C GLN A 40 -44.08 12.06 18.20
N GLN A 41 -43.26 11.50 17.34
CA GLN A 41 -42.49 10.24 17.53
C GLN A 41 -43.40 8.99 17.68
N GLN A 42 -44.65 9.05 17.22
CA GLN A 42 -45.64 7.98 17.25
C GLN A 42 -45.65 7.23 15.90
N LEU A 43 -44.50 6.74 15.44
CA LEU A 43 -44.32 6.11 14.12
C LEU A 43 -45.26 4.93 13.89
N GLU A 44 -45.46 4.07 14.91
CA GLU A 44 -46.37 2.92 14.81
C GLU A 44 -47.81 3.36 14.54
N GLN A 45 -48.29 4.41 15.22
CA GLN A 45 -49.62 4.96 14.98
C GLN A 45 -49.75 5.59 13.61
N ALA A 46 -48.70 6.30 13.14
CA ALA A 46 -48.64 6.85 11.79
C ALA A 46 -48.72 5.75 10.71
N ILE A 47 -48.03 4.66 10.92
CA ILE A 47 -48.08 3.47 10.04
C ILE A 47 -49.49 2.88 10.04
N GLN A 48 -50.09 2.67 11.21
CA GLN A 48 -51.46 2.13 11.32
C GLN A 48 -52.50 3.04 10.62
N THR A 49 -52.37 4.36 10.83
CA THR A 49 -53.23 5.35 10.16
C THR A 49 -53.16 5.21 8.65
N LEU A 50 -51.97 5.12 8.08
CA LEU A 50 -51.79 5.01 6.63
C LEU A 50 -52.19 3.63 6.08
N ARG A 51 -52.00 2.55 6.84
CA ARG A 51 -52.43 1.20 6.45
C ARG A 51 -53.97 1.09 6.38
N ALA A 52 -54.69 1.84 7.20
CA ALA A 52 -56.16 1.86 7.18
C ALA A 52 -56.73 2.67 6.02
N VAL A 53 -55.89 3.40 5.26
CA VAL A 53 -56.36 4.23 4.14
C VAL A 53 -56.90 3.38 3.01
N THR A 54 -58.16 3.50 2.68
CA THR A 54 -58.76 2.93 1.48
C THR A 54 -58.74 3.97 0.37
N ALA A 55 -57.69 3.92 -0.46
CA ALA A 55 -57.52 4.85 -1.59
C ALA A 55 -58.13 4.25 -2.86
N ALA A 56 -59.10 4.94 -3.45
CA ALA A 56 -59.76 4.53 -4.71
C ALA A 56 -58.88 4.82 -5.95
N LYS A 57 -58.06 5.89 -5.88
CA LYS A 57 -57.20 6.30 -7.00
C LYS A 57 -55.85 5.58 -6.91
N PRO A 58 -55.36 4.94 -7.97
CA PRO A 58 -54.03 4.30 -8.01
C PRO A 58 -52.87 5.25 -7.66
N GLN A 59 -52.98 6.53 -8.01
CA GLN A 59 -52.00 7.56 -7.68
C GLN A 59 -51.93 7.80 -6.16
N ASP A 60 -53.09 7.85 -5.46
CA ASP A 60 -53.15 8.01 -4.02
C ASP A 60 -52.56 6.81 -3.30
N GLN A 61 -52.81 5.59 -3.80
CA GLN A 61 -52.20 4.35 -3.27
C GLN A 61 -50.69 4.38 -3.38
N ALA A 62 -50.15 4.79 -4.52
CA ALA A 62 -48.70 4.89 -4.73
C ALA A 62 -48.05 5.95 -3.83
N TYR A 63 -48.73 7.07 -3.61
CA TYR A 63 -48.25 8.13 -2.72
C TYR A 63 -48.25 7.67 -1.25
N VAL A 64 -49.33 7.03 -0.78
CA VAL A 64 -49.43 6.46 0.55
C VAL A 64 -48.36 5.40 0.77
N ALA A 65 -48.11 4.55 -0.21
CA ALA A 65 -47.04 3.56 -0.14
C ALA A 65 -45.65 4.20 -0.02
N LEU A 66 -45.39 5.30 -0.73
CA LEU A 66 -44.13 6.03 -0.58
C LEU A 66 -43.92 6.55 0.85
N ILE A 67 -44.96 7.10 1.48
CA ILE A 67 -44.89 7.61 2.86
C ILE A 67 -44.75 6.43 3.86
N LEU A 68 -45.51 5.36 3.64
CA LEU A 68 -45.41 4.13 4.43
C LEU A 68 -43.99 3.56 4.40
N ALA A 69 -43.37 3.52 3.21
CA ALA A 69 -41.97 3.08 3.06
C ALA A 69 -41.01 3.88 3.93
N ASN A 70 -41.21 5.21 3.96
CA ASN A 70 -40.39 6.08 4.80
C ASN A 70 -40.62 5.82 6.32
N TYR A 71 -41.86 5.68 6.76
CA TYR A 71 -42.16 5.42 8.18
C TYR A 71 -41.75 4.01 8.62
N TYR A 72 -41.90 2.99 7.77
CA TYR A 72 -41.35 1.66 8.04
C TYR A 72 -39.85 1.69 8.20
N TRP A 73 -39.13 2.43 7.32
CA TRP A 73 -37.70 2.59 7.42
C TRP A 73 -37.27 3.30 8.71
N GLN A 74 -37.96 4.39 9.10
CA GLN A 74 -37.71 5.08 10.37
C GLN A 74 -37.98 4.19 11.59
N ASN A 75 -38.93 3.28 11.47
CA ASN A 75 -39.29 2.30 12.50
C ASN A 75 -38.47 1.01 12.42
N GLU A 76 -37.31 1.01 11.72
CA GLU A 76 -36.40 -0.10 11.57
C GLU A 76 -36.99 -1.38 10.92
N GLN A 77 -38.09 -1.25 10.21
CA GLN A 77 -38.82 -2.33 9.53
C GLN A 77 -38.43 -2.37 8.05
N SER A 78 -37.21 -2.90 7.75
CA SER A 78 -36.59 -2.82 6.41
C SER A 78 -37.41 -3.53 5.31
N GLN A 79 -37.92 -4.75 5.54
CA GLN A 79 -38.65 -5.50 4.53
C GLN A 79 -39.98 -4.84 4.15
N PRO A 80 -40.85 -4.47 5.09
CA PRO A 80 -42.05 -3.67 4.77
C PRO A 80 -41.75 -2.35 4.07
N ALA A 81 -40.66 -1.67 4.43
CA ALA A 81 -40.22 -0.45 3.75
C ALA A 81 -39.89 -0.71 2.26
N ILE A 82 -39.13 -1.78 1.97
CA ILE A 82 -38.77 -2.18 0.60
C ILE A 82 -40.01 -2.54 -0.20
N GLU A 83 -40.94 -3.31 0.37
CA GLU A 83 -42.18 -3.70 -0.29
C GLU A 83 -43.02 -2.49 -0.70
N GLN A 84 -43.21 -1.55 0.21
CA GLN A 84 -44.00 -0.32 -0.05
C GLN A 84 -43.29 0.59 -1.05
N ALA A 85 -41.98 0.77 -0.94
CA ALA A 85 -41.21 1.54 -1.92
C ALA A 85 -41.24 0.89 -3.31
N ARG A 86 -41.16 -0.43 -3.36
CA ARG A 86 -41.26 -1.20 -4.61
C ARG A 86 -42.62 -1.01 -5.27
N TYR A 87 -43.71 -1.12 -4.50
CA TYR A 87 -45.08 -0.85 -5.00
C TYR A 87 -45.18 0.59 -5.54
N ALA A 88 -44.71 1.59 -4.77
CA ALA A 88 -44.72 2.97 -5.22
C ALA A 88 -44.02 3.18 -6.58
N VAL A 89 -42.88 2.54 -6.79
CA VAL A 89 -42.10 2.63 -8.03
C VAL A 89 -42.76 1.85 -9.18
N THR A 90 -43.15 0.58 -8.93
CA THR A 90 -43.63 -0.32 -10.00
C THR A 90 -45.04 -0.01 -10.44
N SER A 91 -45.87 0.67 -9.64
CA SER A 91 -47.19 1.12 -10.01
C SER A 91 -47.17 2.07 -11.22
N GLY A 92 -46.06 2.82 -11.45
CA GLY A 92 -45.95 3.82 -12.48
C GLY A 92 -46.84 5.04 -12.32
N GLN A 93 -47.50 5.17 -11.14
CA GLN A 93 -48.51 6.24 -10.89
C GLN A 93 -47.87 7.54 -10.43
N LEU A 94 -46.67 7.47 -9.81
CA LEU A 94 -45.95 8.66 -9.40
C LEU A 94 -45.23 9.28 -10.62
N LYS A 95 -45.20 10.61 -10.68
CA LYS A 95 -44.62 11.37 -11.79
C LYS A 95 -43.52 12.30 -11.29
N ASP A 96 -42.70 12.75 -12.22
CA ASP A 96 -41.68 13.78 -12.01
C ASP A 96 -40.79 13.54 -10.77
N ASP A 97 -40.67 14.52 -9.90
CA ASP A 97 -39.84 14.46 -8.71
C ASP A 97 -40.27 13.40 -7.71
N LEU A 98 -41.56 13.06 -7.63
CA LEU A 98 -42.02 11.98 -6.76
C LEU A 98 -41.60 10.60 -7.27
N ALA A 99 -41.71 10.36 -8.56
CA ALA A 99 -41.22 9.12 -9.18
C ALA A 99 -39.70 8.96 -8.96
N TRP A 100 -38.97 10.06 -9.13
CA TRP A 100 -37.53 10.07 -8.89
C TRP A 100 -37.19 9.80 -7.42
N THR A 101 -37.91 10.44 -6.48
CA THR A 101 -37.74 10.26 -5.03
C THR A 101 -38.07 8.85 -4.59
N ALA A 102 -39.19 8.28 -5.06
CA ALA A 102 -39.59 6.90 -4.76
C ALA A 102 -38.55 5.90 -5.26
N LYS A 103 -38.05 6.07 -6.50
CA LYS A 103 -37.00 5.22 -7.07
C LYS A 103 -35.71 5.34 -6.29
N ARG A 104 -35.32 6.54 -5.86
CA ARG A 104 -34.13 6.75 -5.02
C ARG A 104 -34.28 6.08 -3.67
N MET A 105 -35.42 6.25 -3.00
CA MET A 105 -35.69 5.60 -1.73
C MET A 105 -35.59 4.07 -1.86
N LEU A 106 -36.20 3.48 -2.87
CA LEU A 106 -36.09 2.04 -3.13
C LEU A 106 -34.62 1.60 -3.29
N ALA A 107 -33.85 2.36 -4.07
CA ALA A 107 -32.42 2.05 -4.27
C ALA A 107 -31.63 2.13 -2.96
N ASP A 108 -31.90 3.16 -2.14
CA ASP A 108 -31.26 3.33 -0.82
C ASP A 108 -31.63 2.19 0.14
N LEU A 109 -32.90 1.80 0.20
CA LEU A 109 -33.39 0.68 1.02
C LEU A 109 -32.77 -0.65 0.62
N LEU A 110 -32.76 -0.97 -0.68
CA LEU A 110 -32.14 -2.16 -1.23
C LEU A 110 -30.64 -2.23 -0.95
N ALA A 111 -29.95 -1.10 -1.06
CA ALA A 111 -28.50 -1.02 -0.76
C ALA A 111 -28.21 -1.27 0.73
N ASN A 112 -29.06 -0.75 1.62
CA ASN A 112 -28.94 -0.97 3.06
C ASN A 112 -29.29 -2.42 3.46
N ASP A 113 -30.17 -3.06 2.73
CA ASP A 113 -30.55 -4.47 2.90
C ASP A 113 -29.59 -5.42 2.16
N HIS A 114 -28.46 -4.93 1.67
CA HIS A 114 -27.45 -5.69 0.91
C HIS A 114 -27.92 -6.29 -0.42
N GLN A 115 -29.09 -5.89 -0.94
CA GLN A 115 -29.58 -6.27 -2.27
C GLN A 115 -28.89 -5.44 -3.35
N TYR A 116 -27.55 -5.49 -3.39
CA TYR A 116 -26.69 -4.60 -4.15
C TYR A 116 -26.94 -4.62 -5.66
N GLN A 117 -27.22 -5.80 -6.22
CA GLN A 117 -27.40 -5.94 -7.67
C GLN A 117 -28.66 -5.23 -8.16
N GLU A 118 -29.73 -5.28 -7.37
CA GLU A 118 -30.95 -4.56 -7.68
C GLU A 118 -30.81 -3.05 -7.41
N ALA A 119 -30.23 -2.71 -6.27
CA ALA A 119 -29.97 -1.31 -5.88
C ALA A 119 -29.20 -0.55 -6.96
N VAL A 120 -28.11 -1.13 -7.49
CA VAL A 120 -27.28 -0.46 -8.51
C VAL A 120 -28.04 -0.25 -9.81
N THR A 121 -29.00 -1.12 -10.14
CA THR A 121 -29.85 -0.97 -11.33
C THR A 121 -30.71 0.30 -11.21
N TYR A 122 -31.36 0.54 -10.06
CA TYR A 122 -32.13 1.74 -9.83
C TYR A 122 -31.28 3.00 -9.75
N TYR A 123 -30.12 2.95 -9.06
CA TYR A 123 -29.21 4.09 -9.03
C TYR A 123 -28.71 4.48 -10.43
N ARG A 124 -28.41 3.52 -11.31
CA ARG A 124 -28.01 3.81 -12.67
C ARG A 124 -29.14 4.48 -13.46
N GLN A 125 -30.36 3.95 -13.39
CA GLN A 125 -31.52 4.57 -14.02
C GLN A 125 -31.72 6.02 -13.57
N LEU A 126 -31.54 6.29 -12.27
CA LEU A 126 -31.63 7.64 -11.72
C LEU A 126 -30.51 8.58 -12.23
N ALA A 127 -29.29 8.07 -12.30
CA ALA A 127 -28.14 8.87 -12.73
C ALA A 127 -28.12 9.14 -14.24
N GLU A 128 -28.58 8.16 -15.05
CA GLU A 128 -28.58 8.25 -16.52
C GLU A 128 -29.79 9.06 -17.04
N ALA A 129 -30.94 9.00 -16.36
CA ALA A 129 -32.17 9.69 -16.75
C ALA A 129 -32.50 10.90 -15.86
N ALA A 130 -31.52 11.50 -15.24
CA ALA A 130 -31.73 12.64 -14.34
C ALA A 130 -32.17 13.90 -15.10
N PRO A 131 -33.10 14.69 -14.53
CA PRO A 131 -33.44 16.01 -15.09
C PRO A 131 -32.19 16.93 -15.16
N PRO A 132 -32.11 17.85 -16.14
CA PRO A 132 -30.91 18.62 -16.47
C PRO A 132 -30.27 19.44 -15.31
N LYS A 133 -31.03 19.72 -14.26
CA LYS A 133 -30.57 20.53 -13.10
C LYS A 133 -30.30 19.70 -11.85
N LYS A 134 -30.47 18.38 -11.90
CA LYS A 134 -30.33 17.52 -10.72
C LYS A 134 -28.89 17.07 -10.54
N ASP A 135 -28.30 17.38 -9.39
CA ASP A 135 -26.96 16.85 -9.07
C ASP A 135 -27.04 15.35 -8.81
N VAL A 136 -26.37 14.60 -9.65
CA VAL A 136 -26.28 13.12 -9.57
C VAL A 136 -24.89 12.63 -9.17
N SER A 137 -24.01 13.53 -8.75
CA SER A 137 -22.66 13.19 -8.34
C SER A 137 -22.65 12.10 -7.26
N GLN A 138 -23.51 12.28 -6.24
CA GLN A 138 -23.65 11.33 -5.15
C GLN A 138 -24.21 9.96 -5.60
N LEU A 139 -25.01 9.93 -6.65
CA LEU A 139 -25.48 8.66 -7.22
C LEU A 139 -24.33 7.89 -7.85
N TRP A 140 -23.48 8.56 -8.63
CA TRP A 140 -22.28 7.93 -9.20
C TRP A 140 -21.30 7.42 -8.15
N LEU A 141 -21.12 8.18 -7.06
CA LEU A 141 -20.32 7.71 -5.93
C LEU A 141 -20.94 6.44 -5.29
N ARG A 142 -22.26 6.42 -5.08
CA ARG A 142 -22.96 5.27 -4.51
C ARG A 142 -22.90 4.05 -5.45
N ILE A 143 -23.05 4.25 -6.76
CA ILE A 143 -22.85 3.20 -7.77
C ILE A 143 -21.43 2.62 -7.67
N GLY A 144 -20.42 3.50 -7.56
CA GLY A 144 -19.03 3.09 -7.39
C GLY A 144 -18.79 2.27 -6.13
N GLN A 145 -19.38 2.66 -5.00
CA GLN A 145 -19.35 1.93 -3.73
C GLN A 145 -19.98 0.54 -3.85
N ILE A 146 -21.17 0.46 -4.47
CA ILE A 146 -21.90 -0.82 -4.63
C ILE A 146 -21.10 -1.77 -5.53
N TYR A 147 -20.60 -1.32 -6.67
CA TYR A 147 -19.77 -2.15 -7.52
C TYR A 147 -18.48 -2.61 -6.81
N TYR A 148 -17.93 -1.77 -5.93
CA TYR A 148 -16.79 -2.14 -5.10
C TYR A 148 -17.15 -3.28 -4.12
N GLN A 149 -18.31 -3.21 -3.44
CA GLN A 149 -18.82 -4.27 -2.57
C GLN A 149 -19.06 -5.58 -3.33
N LEU A 150 -19.53 -5.49 -4.56
CA LEU A 150 -19.74 -6.63 -5.46
C LEU A 150 -18.43 -7.17 -6.07
N SER A 151 -17.27 -6.61 -5.72
CA SER A 151 -15.98 -6.93 -6.31
C SER A 151 -15.92 -6.71 -7.84
N GLN A 152 -16.81 -5.88 -8.36
CA GLN A 152 -16.87 -5.50 -9.78
C GLN A 152 -15.99 -4.27 -10.02
N TRP A 153 -14.67 -4.45 -9.90
CA TRP A 153 -13.68 -3.39 -9.86
C TRP A 153 -13.68 -2.48 -11.07
N GLN A 154 -13.89 -3.05 -12.26
CA GLN A 154 -13.91 -2.28 -13.51
C GLN A 154 -15.13 -1.33 -13.55
N GLN A 155 -16.30 -1.82 -13.15
CA GLN A 155 -17.53 -1.02 -13.08
C GLN A 155 -17.42 0.04 -11.97
N SER A 156 -16.81 -0.30 -10.84
CA SER A 156 -16.52 0.64 -9.76
C SER A 156 -15.67 1.81 -10.27
N LEU A 157 -14.57 1.53 -10.97
CA LEU A 157 -13.73 2.59 -11.57
C LEU A 157 -14.49 3.44 -12.59
N ALA A 158 -15.34 2.84 -13.43
CA ALA A 158 -16.13 3.57 -14.39
C ALA A 158 -17.10 4.55 -13.69
N ALA A 159 -17.75 4.10 -12.62
CA ALA A 159 -18.66 4.94 -11.83
C ALA A 159 -17.91 6.08 -11.12
N ILE A 160 -16.76 5.79 -10.50
CA ILE A 160 -15.93 6.83 -9.87
C ILE A 160 -15.40 7.82 -10.92
N SER A 161 -15.07 7.36 -12.14
CA SER A 161 -14.69 8.28 -13.23
C SER A 161 -15.83 9.22 -13.65
N ARG A 162 -17.09 8.76 -13.60
CA ARG A 162 -18.26 9.62 -13.79
C ARG A 162 -18.42 10.62 -12.63
N TYR A 163 -18.22 10.19 -11.40
CA TYR A 163 -18.19 11.09 -10.24
C TYR A 163 -17.13 12.19 -10.37
N GLU A 164 -15.92 11.86 -10.82
CA GLU A 164 -14.83 12.83 -10.99
C GLU A 164 -15.11 13.89 -12.06
N GLN A 165 -16.03 13.63 -13.02
CA GLN A 165 -16.44 14.63 -14.03
C GLN A 165 -17.13 15.85 -13.42
N PHE A 166 -17.70 15.72 -12.22
CA PHE A 166 -18.31 16.85 -11.49
C PHE A 166 -17.29 17.80 -10.87
N ARG A 167 -15.99 17.45 -10.91
CA ARG A 167 -14.87 18.28 -10.44
C ARG A 167 -15.05 18.79 -9.00
N LEU A 168 -15.64 17.98 -8.14
CA LEU A 168 -15.76 18.26 -6.73
C LEU A 168 -14.38 18.20 -6.07
N PRO A 169 -14.19 18.89 -4.92
CA PRO A 169 -12.96 18.76 -4.13
C PRO A 169 -12.64 17.30 -3.81
N ASP A 170 -11.35 17.01 -3.70
CA ASP A 170 -10.90 15.67 -3.32
C ASP A 170 -11.48 15.26 -1.97
N ALA A 171 -11.93 14.01 -1.89
CA ALA A 171 -12.43 13.42 -0.66
C ALA A 171 -11.88 12.00 -0.50
N VAL A 172 -11.73 11.58 0.75
CA VAL A 172 -11.12 10.29 1.10
C VAL A 172 -11.91 9.13 0.51
N THR A 173 -13.25 9.14 0.61
CA THR A 173 -14.10 8.02 0.19
C THR A 173 -13.98 7.69 -1.30
N PRO A 174 -14.20 8.60 -2.25
CA PRO A 174 -14.08 8.28 -3.68
C PRO A 174 -12.67 7.88 -4.08
N LEU A 175 -11.65 8.52 -3.51
CA LEU A 175 -10.25 8.19 -3.79
C LEU A 175 -9.87 6.81 -3.24
N SER A 176 -10.36 6.42 -2.06
CA SER A 176 -10.11 5.09 -1.47
C SER A 176 -10.76 3.97 -2.29
N ILE A 177 -11.98 4.18 -2.78
CA ILE A 177 -12.66 3.24 -3.67
C ILE A 177 -11.86 3.09 -4.97
N LYS A 178 -11.46 4.22 -5.57
CA LYS A 178 -10.64 4.23 -6.79
C LYS A 178 -9.34 3.47 -6.58
N LEU A 179 -8.62 3.78 -5.51
CA LEU A 179 -7.35 3.13 -5.16
C LEU A 179 -7.53 1.63 -4.99
N GLY A 180 -8.51 1.21 -4.18
CA GLY A 180 -8.78 -0.20 -3.94
C GLY A 180 -9.07 -0.96 -5.24
N ALA A 181 -9.94 -0.41 -6.09
CA ALA A 181 -10.26 -1.01 -7.39
C ALA A 181 -9.04 -1.06 -8.34
N GLN A 182 -8.20 -0.02 -8.35
CA GLN A 182 -6.95 0.00 -9.13
C GLN A 182 -5.98 -1.09 -8.67
N ILE A 183 -5.83 -1.28 -7.36
CA ILE A 183 -4.96 -2.32 -6.78
C ILE A 183 -5.47 -3.71 -7.15
N GLN A 184 -6.77 -3.97 -7.00
CA GLN A 184 -7.38 -5.26 -7.34
C GLN A 184 -7.22 -5.60 -8.83
N LEU A 185 -7.25 -4.60 -9.70
CA LEU A 185 -6.98 -4.74 -11.12
C LEU A 185 -5.49 -4.69 -11.49
N THR A 186 -4.59 -4.72 -10.52
CA THR A 186 -3.13 -4.62 -10.71
C THR A 186 -2.68 -3.38 -11.49
N ARG A 187 -3.49 -2.31 -11.51
CA ARG A 187 -3.20 -1.05 -12.21
C ARG A 187 -2.29 -0.16 -11.36
N TYR A 188 -1.14 -0.67 -10.98
CA TYR A 188 -0.22 -0.02 -10.02
C TYR A 188 0.24 1.35 -10.48
N GLN A 189 0.52 1.52 -11.77
CA GLN A 189 0.92 2.82 -12.32
C GLN A 189 -0.18 3.89 -12.14
N ALA A 190 -1.46 3.52 -12.30
CA ALA A 190 -2.58 4.41 -12.11
C ALA A 190 -2.91 4.66 -10.62
N ALA A 191 -2.54 3.74 -9.73
CA ALA A 191 -2.73 3.87 -8.29
C ALA A 191 -1.82 4.95 -7.67
N ILE A 192 -0.61 5.14 -8.19
CA ILE A 192 0.37 6.10 -7.66
C ILE A 192 -0.21 7.53 -7.52
N PRO A 193 -0.76 8.16 -8.58
CA PRO A 193 -1.35 9.50 -8.42
C PRO A 193 -2.57 9.50 -7.48
N THR A 194 -3.35 8.43 -7.42
CA THR A 194 -4.48 8.34 -6.49
C THR A 194 -4.02 8.34 -5.03
N ILE A 195 -2.97 7.58 -4.72
CA ILE A 195 -2.38 7.57 -3.36
C ILE A 195 -1.81 8.95 -3.02
N LYS A 196 -1.13 9.62 -3.97
CA LYS A 196 -0.59 10.96 -3.73
C LYS A 196 -1.68 11.98 -3.40
N ARG A 197 -2.84 11.92 -4.07
CA ARG A 197 -4.02 12.73 -3.71
C ARG A 197 -4.54 12.39 -2.31
N LEU A 198 -4.62 11.12 -1.94
CA LEU A 198 -4.99 10.71 -0.57
C LEU A 198 -4.00 11.25 0.47
N LEU A 199 -2.71 11.21 0.20
CA LEU A 199 -1.68 11.76 1.09
C LEU A 199 -1.71 13.28 1.24
N THR A 200 -2.36 14.02 0.33
CA THR A 200 -2.63 15.47 0.55
C THR A 200 -3.76 15.68 1.57
N LEU A 201 -4.70 14.74 1.67
CA LEU A 201 -5.79 14.79 2.63
C LEU A 201 -5.41 14.19 4.00
N GLU A 202 -4.62 13.12 3.97
CA GLU A 202 -4.23 12.35 5.15
C GLU A 202 -2.70 12.13 5.16
N PRO A 203 -1.89 13.19 5.40
CA PRO A 203 -0.43 13.15 5.26
C PRO A 203 0.27 12.22 6.27
N ASP A 204 -0.36 11.95 7.41
CA ASP A 204 0.23 11.16 8.50
C ASP A 204 -0.14 9.66 8.41
N GLN A 205 -0.90 9.28 7.41
CA GLN A 205 -1.34 7.88 7.22
C GLN A 205 -0.20 6.99 6.75
N ARG A 206 0.44 6.31 7.69
CA ARG A 206 1.55 5.37 7.44
C ARG A 206 1.23 4.36 6.34
N ASN A 207 0.03 3.79 6.35
CA ASN A 207 -0.36 2.76 5.38
C ASN A 207 -0.38 3.29 3.95
N LEU A 208 -0.77 4.55 3.74
CA LEU A 208 -0.76 5.16 2.41
C LEU A 208 0.67 5.36 1.90
N TRP A 209 1.60 5.80 2.76
CA TRP A 209 3.02 5.92 2.41
C TRP A 209 3.62 4.58 1.99
N LEU A 210 3.36 3.53 2.77
CA LEU A 210 3.86 2.18 2.46
C LEU A 210 3.23 1.60 1.19
N GLN A 211 1.95 1.87 0.95
CA GLN A 211 1.29 1.50 -0.31
C GLN A 211 1.92 2.25 -1.50
N LEU A 212 2.19 3.55 -1.37
CA LEU A 212 2.86 4.34 -2.41
C LEU A 212 4.21 3.73 -2.77
N VAL A 213 5.06 3.51 -1.77
CA VAL A 213 6.39 2.88 -1.95
C VAL A 213 6.27 1.51 -2.64
N ASN A 214 5.31 0.68 -2.20
CA ASN A 214 5.09 -0.63 -2.80
C ASN A 214 4.65 -0.54 -4.29
N MET A 215 3.76 0.39 -4.62
CA MET A 215 3.34 0.61 -6.02
C MET A 215 4.51 1.11 -6.89
N GLU A 216 5.31 2.02 -6.35
CA GLU A 216 6.50 2.53 -7.05
C GLU A 216 7.55 1.43 -7.27
N ILE A 217 7.77 0.53 -6.30
CA ILE A 217 8.64 -0.65 -6.46
C ILE A 217 8.08 -1.61 -7.53
N LYS A 218 6.78 -1.95 -7.45
CA LYS A 218 6.13 -2.84 -8.43
C LYS A 218 6.19 -2.30 -9.86
N THR A 219 6.25 -0.98 -10.01
CA THR A 219 6.41 -0.30 -11.30
C THR A 219 7.87 0.03 -11.64
N LYS A 220 8.83 -0.51 -10.87
CA LYS A 220 10.30 -0.33 -11.03
C LYS A 220 10.76 1.14 -10.92
N GLN A 221 9.99 1.98 -10.23
CA GLN A 221 10.32 3.38 -9.97
C GLN A 221 11.13 3.51 -8.66
N PHE A 222 12.30 2.87 -8.58
CA PHE A 222 13.08 2.76 -7.34
C PHE A 222 13.54 4.11 -6.77
N ARG A 223 13.81 5.11 -7.62
CA ARG A 223 14.14 6.47 -7.17
C ARG A 223 12.96 7.14 -6.49
N SER A 224 11.76 6.99 -7.05
CA SER A 224 10.54 7.52 -6.45
C SER A 224 10.23 6.82 -5.13
N ALA A 225 10.36 5.49 -5.09
CA ALA A 225 10.15 4.70 -3.87
C ALA A 225 11.10 5.13 -2.74
N LEU A 226 12.38 5.37 -3.04
CA LEU A 226 13.34 5.92 -2.10
C LEU A 226 12.90 7.30 -1.59
N ALA A 227 12.54 8.20 -2.51
CA ALA A 227 12.11 9.55 -2.14
C ALA A 227 10.82 9.55 -1.31
N SER A 228 9.84 8.70 -1.66
CA SER A 228 8.59 8.57 -0.93
C SER A 228 8.80 8.03 0.48
N LEU A 229 9.67 7.03 0.66
CA LEU A 229 9.95 6.45 1.99
C LEU A 229 10.76 7.41 2.87
N GLU A 230 11.72 8.14 2.29
CA GLU A 230 12.45 9.21 3.00
C GLU A 230 11.53 10.36 3.38
N LEU A 231 10.63 10.77 2.50
CA LEU A 231 9.68 11.83 2.80
C LEU A 231 8.73 11.42 3.94
N ALA A 232 8.27 10.18 3.95
CA ALA A 232 7.49 9.63 5.07
C ALA A 232 8.27 9.74 6.39
N ARG A 233 9.54 9.32 6.38
CA ARG A 233 10.43 9.40 7.55
C ARG A 233 10.63 10.85 8.03
N LEU A 234 10.88 11.78 7.11
CA LEU A 234 11.07 13.20 7.41
C LEU A 234 9.80 13.87 7.97
N LYS A 235 8.62 13.39 7.56
CA LYS A 235 7.33 13.82 8.13
C LYS A 235 7.02 13.20 9.50
N GLY A 236 7.93 12.41 10.06
CA GLY A 236 7.74 11.77 11.37
C GLY A 236 6.86 10.52 11.36
N VAL A 237 6.57 9.96 10.18
CA VAL A 237 5.84 8.69 10.08
C VAL A 237 6.69 7.58 10.69
N ALA A 238 6.17 6.90 11.72
CA ALA A 238 6.88 5.82 12.40
C ALA A 238 7.12 4.63 11.46
N LEU A 239 8.37 4.41 11.08
CA LEU A 239 8.79 3.29 10.25
C LEU A 239 9.19 2.10 11.13
N SER A 240 8.75 0.91 10.77
CA SER A 240 9.21 -0.32 11.42
C SER A 240 10.64 -0.64 11.00
N GLU A 241 11.30 -1.53 11.73
CA GLU A 241 12.61 -2.07 11.36
C GLU A 241 12.63 -2.61 9.93
N GLN A 242 11.59 -3.35 9.51
CA GLN A 242 11.47 -3.83 8.13
C GLN A 242 11.40 -2.69 7.11
N ASN A 243 10.71 -1.60 7.42
CA ASN A 243 10.65 -0.43 6.52
C ASN A 243 12.00 0.28 6.43
N LEU A 244 12.77 0.33 7.53
CA LEU A 244 14.11 0.90 7.54
C LEU A 244 15.10 0.01 6.76
N LYS A 245 14.99 -1.32 6.86
CA LYS A 245 15.74 -2.25 6.00
C LYS A 245 15.38 -2.07 4.51
N LEU A 246 14.10 -1.90 4.21
CA LEU A 246 13.68 -1.56 2.85
C LEU A 246 14.29 -0.24 2.38
N LEU A 247 14.33 0.78 3.24
CA LEU A 247 14.97 2.06 2.95
C LEU A 247 16.47 1.89 2.64
N ALA A 248 17.19 1.11 3.43
CA ALA A 248 18.60 0.79 3.18
C ALA A 248 18.79 0.08 1.82
N ASN A 249 17.96 -0.91 1.51
CA ASN A 249 17.99 -1.58 0.21
C ASN A 249 17.75 -0.62 -0.95
N LEU A 250 16.76 0.29 -0.81
CA LEU A 250 16.47 1.30 -1.82
C LEU A 250 17.64 2.27 -2.01
N TYR A 251 18.31 2.68 -0.94
CA TYR A 251 19.54 3.48 -1.03
C TYR A 251 20.62 2.75 -1.83
N ALA A 252 20.89 1.49 -1.51
CA ALA A 252 21.90 0.69 -2.21
C ALA A 252 21.58 0.51 -3.69
N GLN A 253 20.30 0.18 -4.02
CA GLN A 253 19.83 0.05 -5.40
C GLN A 253 19.95 1.36 -6.21
N ASN A 254 19.86 2.50 -5.53
CA ASN A 254 20.01 3.81 -6.16
C ASN A 254 21.48 4.31 -6.16
N GLY A 255 22.45 3.46 -5.82
CA GLY A 255 23.87 3.80 -5.85
C GLY A 255 24.35 4.67 -4.70
N ILE A 256 23.67 4.62 -3.55
CA ILE A 256 23.99 5.40 -2.33
C ILE A 256 24.30 4.41 -1.19
N PRO A 257 25.32 3.54 -1.32
CA PRO A 257 25.60 2.47 -0.37
C PRO A 257 26.01 2.97 1.01
N GLU A 258 26.63 4.14 1.11
CA GLU A 258 27.00 4.74 2.40
C GLU A 258 25.75 5.00 3.27
N ARG A 259 24.70 5.59 2.70
CA ARG A 259 23.44 5.80 3.43
C ARG A 259 22.74 4.50 3.76
N ALA A 260 22.81 3.51 2.85
CA ALA A 260 22.29 2.17 3.12
C ALA A 260 22.94 1.56 4.36
N ALA A 261 24.27 1.60 4.44
CA ALA A 261 25.04 1.09 5.56
C ALA A 261 24.73 1.83 6.88
N ARG A 262 24.63 3.17 6.83
CA ARG A 262 24.29 3.99 8.02
C ARG A 262 22.87 3.66 8.54
N VAL A 263 21.89 3.49 7.65
CA VAL A 263 20.54 3.10 8.05
C VAL A 263 20.57 1.72 8.70
N MET A 264 21.22 0.73 8.08
CA MET A 264 21.32 -0.63 8.65
C MET A 264 22.00 -0.64 10.03
N ALA A 265 23.09 0.08 10.18
CA ALA A 265 23.81 0.15 11.46
C ALA A 265 22.99 0.81 12.59
N GLY A 266 22.03 1.67 12.27
CA GLY A 266 21.17 2.36 13.24
C GLY A 266 19.85 1.67 13.57
N VAL A 267 19.48 0.61 12.84
CA VAL A 267 18.15 -0.02 12.94
C VAL A 267 18.05 -1.05 14.05
N VAL A 268 19.12 -1.80 14.31
CA VAL A 268 19.06 -2.98 15.17
C VAL A 268 20.14 -2.92 16.25
N ALA A 269 19.70 -2.97 17.52
CA ALA A 269 20.64 -3.01 18.65
C ALA A 269 21.44 -4.32 18.69
N GLN A 270 20.88 -5.43 18.20
CA GLN A 270 21.52 -6.74 18.09
C GLN A 270 21.31 -7.32 16.70
N PRO A 271 22.18 -6.95 15.72
CA PRO A 271 22.00 -7.40 14.35
C PRO A 271 22.27 -8.90 14.20
N THR A 272 21.47 -9.55 13.37
CA THR A 272 21.71 -10.93 12.93
C THR A 272 22.97 -11.00 12.07
N LEU A 273 23.53 -12.21 11.91
CA LEU A 273 24.68 -12.42 11.02
C LEU A 273 24.41 -11.92 9.59
N GLU A 274 23.19 -12.12 9.07
CA GLU A 274 22.81 -11.66 7.73
C GLU A 274 22.86 -10.13 7.61
N GLU A 275 22.38 -9.42 8.62
CA GLU A 275 22.39 -7.96 8.68
C GLU A 275 23.80 -7.39 8.81
N ILE A 276 24.65 -8.05 9.61
CA ILE A 276 26.09 -7.71 9.71
C ILE A 276 26.77 -7.84 8.34
N ILE A 277 26.56 -8.97 7.67
CA ILE A 277 27.10 -9.23 6.32
C ILE A 277 26.60 -8.17 5.32
N GLN A 278 25.34 -7.87 5.34
CA GLN A 278 24.73 -6.89 4.43
C GLN A 278 25.30 -5.49 4.69
N THR A 279 25.47 -5.10 5.94
CA THR A 279 26.09 -3.82 6.34
C THR A 279 27.54 -3.75 5.89
N ALA A 280 28.31 -4.84 6.07
CA ALA A 280 29.67 -4.93 5.59
C ALA A 280 29.78 -4.74 4.06
N TYR A 281 28.89 -5.37 3.30
CA TYR A 281 28.82 -5.17 1.84
C TYR A 281 28.50 -3.73 1.46
N TYR A 282 27.57 -3.06 2.13
CA TYR A 282 27.24 -1.68 1.86
C TYR A 282 28.44 -0.74 2.14
N TRP A 283 29.14 -0.93 3.25
CA TRP A 283 30.36 -0.18 3.54
C TRP A 283 31.46 -0.45 2.52
N GLN A 284 31.60 -1.69 2.07
CA GLN A 284 32.56 -2.06 1.03
C GLN A 284 32.21 -1.40 -0.32
N GLN A 285 30.93 -1.38 -0.71
CA GLN A 285 30.48 -0.68 -1.92
C GLN A 285 30.67 0.84 -1.82
N ALA A 286 30.52 1.39 -0.62
CA ALA A 286 30.78 2.80 -0.32
C ALA A 286 32.29 3.14 -0.31
N LYS A 287 33.18 2.13 -0.41
CA LYS A 287 34.64 2.26 -0.25
C LYS A 287 35.07 2.77 1.13
N GLU A 288 34.21 2.61 2.13
CA GLU A 288 34.48 2.89 3.55
C GLU A 288 35.15 1.64 4.16
N TRP A 289 36.44 1.46 3.82
CA TRP A 289 37.14 0.19 4.02
C TRP A 289 37.25 -0.20 5.50
N ASP A 290 37.54 0.74 6.38
CA ASP A 290 37.69 0.48 7.81
C ASP A 290 36.38 -0.02 8.41
N LYS A 291 35.27 0.65 8.10
CA LYS A 291 33.92 0.22 8.54
C LYS A 291 33.53 -1.13 7.95
N ALA A 292 33.92 -1.39 6.69
CA ALA A 292 33.68 -2.70 6.09
C ALA A 292 34.47 -3.80 6.82
N ILE A 293 35.75 -3.55 7.14
CA ILE A 293 36.60 -4.48 7.90
C ILE A 293 36.01 -4.75 9.27
N GLU A 294 35.61 -3.72 10.02
CA GLU A 294 34.96 -3.87 11.33
C GLU A 294 33.73 -4.78 11.25
N ASN A 295 32.86 -4.55 10.28
CA ASN A 295 31.65 -5.37 10.12
C ASN A 295 31.97 -6.80 9.64
N TRP A 296 32.99 -7.00 8.78
CA TRP A 296 33.44 -8.35 8.44
C TRP A 296 34.10 -9.08 9.63
N GLN A 297 34.77 -8.36 10.53
CA GLN A 297 35.30 -8.93 11.78
C GLN A 297 34.16 -9.35 12.71
N LEU A 298 33.08 -8.55 12.82
CA LEU A 298 31.88 -8.94 13.55
C LEU A 298 31.24 -10.21 12.95
N ALA A 299 31.09 -10.28 11.63
CA ALA A 299 30.63 -11.50 10.98
C ALA A 299 31.52 -12.71 11.27
N ALA A 300 32.85 -12.50 11.33
CA ALA A 300 33.82 -13.54 11.60
C ALA A 300 33.80 -14.06 13.07
N GLN A 301 33.19 -13.32 14.00
CA GLN A 301 32.90 -13.83 15.36
C GLN A 301 31.86 -14.96 15.33
N HIS A 302 30.93 -14.93 14.38
CA HIS A 302 29.94 -15.99 14.16
C HIS A 302 30.49 -17.16 13.35
N ASP A 303 31.30 -16.87 12.30
CA ASP A 303 31.93 -17.90 11.48
C ASP A 303 33.25 -17.36 10.92
N LYS A 304 34.34 -17.99 11.30
CA LYS A 304 35.71 -17.57 10.95
C LYS A 304 35.97 -17.50 9.45
N LYS A 305 35.20 -18.16 8.61
CA LYS A 305 35.33 -18.05 7.14
C LYS A 305 35.25 -16.61 6.63
N TYR A 306 34.55 -15.72 7.37
CA TYR A 306 34.41 -14.30 6.99
C TYR A 306 35.71 -13.49 7.12
N TYR A 307 36.74 -13.99 7.86
CA TYR A 307 38.07 -13.38 7.83
C TYR A 307 38.67 -13.32 6.43
N ARG A 308 38.19 -14.14 5.47
CA ARG A 308 38.60 -14.02 4.05
C ARG A 308 38.37 -12.62 3.49
N TYR A 309 37.26 -11.99 3.85
CA TYR A 309 36.93 -10.62 3.40
C TYR A 309 37.83 -9.59 4.07
N VAL A 310 38.10 -9.75 5.37
CA VAL A 310 39.05 -8.91 6.10
C VAL A 310 40.45 -8.99 5.47
N VAL A 311 40.94 -10.18 5.20
CA VAL A 311 42.24 -10.39 4.53
C VAL A 311 42.30 -9.64 3.20
N ARG A 312 41.31 -9.81 2.34
CA ARG A 312 41.26 -9.16 1.04
C ARG A 312 41.27 -7.63 1.12
N LEU A 313 40.52 -7.08 2.03
CA LEU A 313 40.45 -5.63 2.24
C LEU A 313 41.77 -5.10 2.81
N GLN A 314 42.38 -5.78 3.78
CA GLN A 314 43.67 -5.41 4.35
C GLN A 314 44.78 -5.46 3.28
N LEU A 315 44.80 -6.49 2.43
CA LEU A 315 45.75 -6.57 1.28
C LEU A 315 45.53 -5.44 0.29
N GLN A 316 44.27 -5.11 -0.01
CA GLN A 316 43.93 -4.02 -0.93
C GLN A 316 44.37 -2.65 -0.38
N GLN A 317 44.33 -2.47 0.91
CA GLN A 317 44.75 -1.23 1.60
C GLN A 317 46.24 -1.15 1.85
N GLY A 318 47.00 -2.20 1.56
CA GLY A 318 48.42 -2.24 1.87
C GLY A 318 48.77 -2.56 3.31
N ASN A 319 47.80 -2.94 4.13
CA ASN A 319 47.98 -3.31 5.55
C ASN A 319 48.41 -4.77 5.67
N TYR A 320 49.55 -5.11 5.09
CA TYR A 320 49.99 -6.50 4.86
C TYR A 320 50.21 -7.27 6.16
N GLN A 321 50.66 -6.62 7.23
CA GLN A 321 50.79 -7.28 8.54
C GLN A 321 49.42 -7.68 9.09
N HIS A 322 48.47 -6.77 9.12
CA HIS A 322 47.09 -7.08 9.56
C HIS A 322 46.42 -8.17 8.67
N ALA A 323 46.79 -8.23 7.40
CA ALA A 323 46.34 -9.33 6.53
C ALA A 323 46.90 -10.69 6.99
N LEU A 324 48.18 -10.74 7.42
CA LEU A 324 48.81 -11.95 7.97
C LEU A 324 48.16 -12.39 9.29
N ASP A 325 47.82 -11.44 10.16
CA ASP A 325 47.16 -11.71 11.41
C ASP A 325 45.73 -12.30 11.16
N ALA A 326 44.98 -11.70 10.24
CA ALA A 326 43.69 -12.21 9.87
C ALA A 326 43.77 -13.60 9.17
N LEU A 327 44.82 -13.86 8.37
CA LEU A 327 45.07 -15.18 7.77
C LEU A 327 45.39 -16.27 8.85
N ALA A 328 45.97 -15.90 10.00
CA ALA A 328 46.13 -16.84 11.10
C ALA A 328 44.80 -17.30 11.66
N LEU A 329 43.84 -16.38 11.79
CA LEU A 329 42.49 -16.67 12.30
C LEU A 329 41.62 -17.44 11.29
N LEU A 330 41.92 -17.30 9.99
CA LEU A 330 41.21 -18.02 8.89
C LEU A 330 41.68 -19.50 8.76
N GLN A 331 42.81 -19.85 9.33
CA GLN A 331 43.38 -21.19 9.22
C GLN A 331 42.42 -22.28 9.71
N GLY A 332 42.17 -23.29 8.88
CA GLY A 332 41.22 -24.36 9.15
C GLY A 332 39.77 -24.04 8.75
N HIS A 333 39.50 -22.84 8.34
CA HIS A 333 38.13 -22.36 7.96
C HIS A 333 38.01 -21.99 6.47
N ASP A 334 39.09 -22.18 5.72
CA ASP A 334 39.15 -21.96 4.28
C ASP A 334 40.14 -22.95 3.61
N LYS A 335 40.17 -22.98 2.27
CA LYS A 335 41.04 -23.86 1.51
C LYS A 335 42.51 -23.55 1.85
N PRO A 336 43.29 -24.54 2.34
CA PRO A 336 44.64 -24.30 2.77
C PRO A 336 45.57 -23.75 1.67
N ALA A 337 45.33 -24.12 0.39
CA ALA A 337 46.08 -23.60 -0.75
C ALA A 337 45.83 -22.12 -0.99
N ASP A 338 44.56 -21.67 -0.88
CA ASP A 338 44.17 -20.27 -1.05
C ASP A 338 44.79 -19.41 0.05
N ILE A 339 44.76 -19.90 1.32
CA ILE A 339 45.39 -19.24 2.46
C ILE A 339 46.89 -19.06 2.20
N ALA A 340 47.58 -20.11 1.69
CA ALA A 340 49.01 -20.05 1.39
C ALA A 340 49.30 -19.03 0.28
N LEU A 341 48.48 -18.91 -0.74
CA LEU A 341 48.62 -17.89 -1.80
C LEU A 341 48.44 -16.46 -1.28
N LEU A 342 47.40 -16.21 -0.45
CA LEU A 342 47.20 -14.90 0.18
C LEU A 342 48.38 -14.53 1.11
N ARG A 343 48.91 -15.51 1.86
CA ARG A 343 50.16 -15.31 2.64
C ARG A 343 51.33 -14.98 1.76
N THR A 344 51.51 -15.67 0.62
CA THR A 344 52.58 -15.37 -0.35
C THR A 344 52.51 -13.90 -0.79
N GLN A 345 51.31 -13.42 -1.12
CA GLN A 345 51.09 -12.02 -1.52
C GLN A 345 51.47 -11.03 -0.43
N ALA A 346 50.98 -11.25 0.80
CA ALA A 346 51.26 -10.38 1.94
C ALA A 346 52.79 -10.33 2.27
N LEU A 347 53.42 -11.50 2.35
CA LEU A 347 54.84 -11.61 2.67
C LEU A 347 55.72 -10.99 1.58
N TYR A 348 55.39 -11.18 0.30
CA TYR A 348 56.06 -10.52 -0.81
C TYR A 348 56.05 -8.99 -0.66
N LYS A 349 54.88 -8.44 -0.34
CA LYS A 349 54.71 -6.98 -0.16
C LYS A 349 55.45 -6.44 1.08
N LEU A 350 55.68 -7.29 2.07
CA LEU A 350 56.52 -6.98 3.25
C LEU A 350 58.02 -7.21 3.01
N ASN A 351 58.43 -7.49 1.75
CA ASN A 351 59.82 -7.84 1.36
C ASN A 351 60.36 -9.12 2.07
N GLN A 352 59.50 -9.97 2.61
CA GLN A 352 59.86 -11.25 3.20
C GLN A 352 59.87 -12.37 2.17
N PHE A 353 60.79 -12.25 1.18
CA PHE A 353 60.78 -13.04 -0.04
C PHE A 353 61.00 -14.54 0.17
N GLU A 354 61.85 -14.94 1.08
CA GLU A 354 62.07 -16.36 1.39
C GLU A 354 60.83 -17.02 1.97
N GLN A 355 60.17 -16.34 2.93
CA GLN A 355 58.92 -16.81 3.50
C GLN A 355 57.80 -16.86 2.46
N ALA A 356 57.74 -15.86 1.58
CA ALA A 356 56.78 -15.84 0.48
C ALA A 356 56.99 -17.03 -0.46
N LEU A 357 58.26 -17.34 -0.85
CA LEU A 357 58.58 -18.50 -1.70
C LEU A 357 58.18 -19.82 -1.03
N SER A 358 58.43 -19.95 0.28
CA SER A 358 58.03 -21.11 1.06
C SER A 358 56.52 -21.31 1.03
N GLN A 359 55.72 -20.23 1.21
CA GLN A 359 54.27 -20.29 1.12
C GLN A 359 53.73 -20.58 -0.29
N ALA A 360 54.36 -20.04 -1.33
CA ALA A 360 54.02 -20.35 -2.71
C ALA A 360 54.23 -21.85 -3.04
N LYS A 361 55.39 -22.41 -2.62
CA LYS A 361 55.65 -23.86 -2.76
C LYS A 361 54.64 -24.70 -1.94
N LYS A 362 54.24 -24.25 -0.75
CA LYS A 362 53.18 -24.89 0.04
C LYS A 362 51.85 -24.88 -0.69
N ALA A 363 51.48 -23.77 -1.28
CA ALA A 363 50.22 -23.65 -2.05
C ALA A 363 50.20 -24.64 -3.23
N ASP A 364 51.30 -24.73 -4.00
CA ASP A 364 51.39 -25.63 -5.14
C ASP A 364 51.34 -27.10 -4.72
N ARG A 365 51.96 -27.46 -3.59
CA ARG A 365 51.89 -28.83 -3.04
C ARG A 365 50.48 -29.20 -2.59
N LEU A 366 49.73 -28.26 -2.02
CA LEU A 366 48.35 -28.48 -1.53
C LEU A 366 47.34 -28.54 -2.68
N HIS A 367 47.51 -27.68 -3.64
CA HIS A 367 46.69 -27.65 -4.87
C HIS A 367 47.49 -27.00 -6.03
N PRO A 368 48.05 -27.82 -6.93
CA PRO A 368 48.80 -27.30 -8.06
C PRO A 368 47.99 -26.31 -8.89
N SER A 369 48.50 -25.10 -9.05
CA SER A 369 47.80 -24.03 -9.78
C SER A 369 48.77 -23.19 -10.61
N ARG A 370 48.26 -22.56 -11.68
CA ARG A 370 49.04 -21.64 -12.52
C ARG A 370 49.55 -20.45 -11.68
N GLU A 371 48.76 -19.99 -10.75
CA GLU A 371 49.10 -18.87 -9.87
C GLU A 371 50.25 -19.22 -8.92
N ALA A 372 50.16 -20.36 -8.23
CA ALA A 372 51.24 -20.82 -7.35
C ALA A 372 52.56 -21.00 -8.11
N LYS A 373 52.54 -21.65 -9.28
CA LYS A 373 53.72 -21.81 -10.14
C LYS A 373 54.31 -20.49 -10.61
N SER A 374 53.45 -19.51 -10.93
CA SER A 374 53.91 -18.17 -11.32
C SER A 374 54.62 -17.47 -10.16
N TRP A 375 54.07 -17.53 -8.96
CA TRP A 375 54.70 -16.99 -7.75
C TRP A 375 56.04 -17.67 -7.46
N ILE A 376 56.14 -19.00 -7.56
CA ILE A 376 57.39 -19.75 -7.34
C ILE A 376 58.43 -19.29 -8.34
N LYS A 377 58.10 -19.25 -9.64
CA LYS A 377 59.04 -18.81 -10.69
C LYS A 377 59.55 -17.40 -10.43
N TYR A 378 58.64 -16.46 -10.17
CA TYR A 378 58.98 -15.05 -9.95
C TYR A 378 59.87 -14.88 -8.71
N LEU A 379 59.49 -15.46 -7.58
CA LEU A 379 60.25 -15.33 -6.31
C LEU A 379 61.62 -16.04 -6.38
N THR A 380 61.73 -17.14 -7.08
CA THR A 380 63.00 -17.81 -7.32
C THR A 380 63.96 -16.93 -8.17
N GLN A 381 63.46 -16.32 -9.23
CA GLN A 381 64.26 -15.39 -10.04
C GLN A 381 64.68 -14.15 -9.23
N LEU A 382 63.80 -13.61 -8.41
CA LEU A 382 64.10 -12.48 -7.54
C LEU A 382 65.18 -12.82 -6.51
N HIS A 383 65.12 -14.02 -5.94
CA HIS A 383 66.14 -14.50 -4.98
C HIS A 383 67.52 -14.59 -5.62
N VAL A 384 67.67 -15.21 -6.79
CA VAL A 384 68.93 -15.30 -7.55
C VAL A 384 69.46 -13.90 -7.91
N TYR A 385 68.62 -13.00 -8.37
CA TYR A 385 69.00 -11.63 -8.71
C TYR A 385 69.56 -10.87 -7.50
N ARG A 386 69.02 -11.04 -6.31
CA ARG A 386 69.50 -10.39 -5.08
C ARG A 386 70.84 -10.95 -4.60
N GLN A 387 70.98 -12.26 -4.61
CA GLN A 387 72.26 -12.90 -4.26
C GLN A 387 73.43 -12.42 -5.15
N ASN A 388 73.15 -12.24 -6.44
CA ASN A 388 74.19 -11.74 -7.40
C ASN A 388 74.48 -10.24 -7.23
N ARG A 389 73.76 -9.47 -6.46
CA ARG A 389 74.02 -8.04 -6.18
C ARG A 389 74.71 -7.84 -4.81
N GLU A 390 74.64 -8.81 -3.95
CA GLU A 390 75.21 -8.77 -2.61
C GLU A 390 76.61 -9.48 -2.58
N SER A 391 76.94 -10.26 -3.62
CA SER A 391 78.24 -10.79 -3.90
C SER A 391 79.04 -9.83 -4.78
#